data_1185a62ac14e77d193fddca708dd6f32
#
_entry.id   1185a62ac14e77d193fddca708dd6f32
#
_cell.length_a   1.000
_cell.length_b   1.000
_cell.length_c   1.000
_cell.angle_alpha   90.00
_cell.angle_beta   90.00
_cell.angle_gamma   90.00
#
_symmetry.space_group_name_H-M   'P 1'
#
loop_
_entity.id
_entity.type
_entity.pdbx_description
1 polymer ?
#
loop_
_entity_poly.entity_id
_entity_poly.type
_entity_poly.pdbx_seq_one_letter_code
_entity_poly.pdbx_strand_id
1 'polypeptide(L)'
;MSENFDAPAEIKALGTEIKTALDRVRNVAEDALREAKGASGEVKSSIKAAADEALAAMGARVAELEQKAARRGKADDAEIKSVGQRFVDDDGYKAIGGNASWRGRHAVEVKNITSATAAGVVRADRSPEFVTLPNRRMTIRDLLTPGTTSSNAVEFVREATFTNAAAPVAEAGAKPQSAMTTALTTVNVRTIAHWVRASRQVLADAPQLQSLFDGRLRFGLAFAEEMQLLAGDGTGQNINGLIPQATAYSAPFALAGATAIDTIRLALLQASLAEFPSTGIVMHPTDWARIETTKDSQGRYIIGNPQQGTQPTLWGLPVVATQAITVDKVLVGAFRLGAQIFDREDAVVMVSTEDQDNFTKNLVTVLAEERLALAVYRPAAFVYADLGFVA
;
A
#
# COMPACT_ATOMS: atom_id res chain seq x y z
N MET A 1 -46.22 -10.49 -16.18
CA MET A 1 -45.84 -10.87 -17.56
C MET A 1 -44.42 -11.32 -17.51
N SER A 2 -44.21 -12.62 -17.47
CA SER A 2 -42.85 -13.22 -17.50
C SER A 2 -42.49 -13.42 -18.97
N GLU A 3 -41.54 -12.62 -19.47
CA GLU A 3 -40.90 -12.91 -20.75
C GLU A 3 -40.16 -14.24 -20.62
N ASN A 4 -40.58 -15.21 -21.39
CA ASN A 4 -39.90 -16.46 -21.57
C ASN A 4 -38.54 -16.18 -22.26
N PHE A 5 -37.50 -16.25 -21.50
CA PHE A 5 -36.12 -16.12 -22.00
C PHE A 5 -35.77 -17.41 -22.73
N ASP A 6 -35.85 -17.40 -24.07
CA ASP A 6 -35.48 -18.53 -24.91
C ASP A 6 -33.97 -18.51 -25.21
N ALA A 7 -33.18 -18.91 -24.19
CA ALA A 7 -31.76 -18.93 -24.24
C ALA A 7 -31.14 -19.70 -25.44
N PRO A 8 -31.72 -20.82 -25.96
CA PRO A 8 -31.21 -21.51 -27.15
C PRO A 8 -31.37 -20.72 -28.44
N ALA A 9 -32.42 -19.91 -28.56
CA ALA A 9 -32.69 -19.10 -29.76
C ALA A 9 -31.73 -17.89 -29.83
N GLU A 10 -31.46 -17.24 -28.70
CA GLU A 10 -30.50 -16.12 -28.62
C GLU A 10 -29.06 -16.55 -28.86
N ILE A 11 -28.63 -17.72 -28.36
CA ILE A 11 -27.29 -18.25 -28.62
C ILE A 11 -27.13 -18.58 -30.12
N LYS A 12 -28.14 -19.10 -30.76
CA LYS A 12 -28.17 -19.35 -32.20
C LYS A 12 -28.13 -18.04 -33.01
N ALA A 13 -28.86 -17.01 -32.58
CA ALA A 13 -28.83 -15.69 -33.19
C ALA A 13 -27.46 -15.03 -33.03
N LEU A 14 -26.87 -15.09 -31.85
CA LEU A 14 -25.50 -14.61 -31.59
C LEU A 14 -24.45 -15.33 -32.43
N GLY A 15 -24.55 -16.63 -32.61
CA GLY A 15 -23.69 -17.45 -33.46
C GLY A 15 -23.78 -17.05 -34.94
N THR A 16 -24.97 -16.68 -35.43
CA THR A 16 -25.18 -16.17 -36.81
C THR A 16 -24.64 -14.74 -36.95
N GLU A 17 -24.79 -13.88 -35.94
CA GLU A 17 -24.21 -12.52 -35.96
C GLU A 17 -22.68 -12.55 -35.96
N ILE A 18 -22.07 -13.44 -35.17
CA ILE A 18 -20.62 -13.62 -35.16
C ILE A 18 -20.11 -14.14 -36.51
N LYS A 19 -20.82 -15.09 -37.13
CA LYS A 19 -20.48 -15.56 -38.48
C LYS A 19 -20.54 -14.44 -39.52
N THR A 20 -21.58 -13.62 -39.47
CA THR A 20 -21.75 -12.48 -40.41
C THR A 20 -20.69 -11.39 -40.16
N ALA A 21 -20.29 -11.16 -38.91
CA ALA A 21 -19.21 -10.25 -38.60
C ALA A 21 -17.84 -10.77 -39.09
N LEU A 22 -17.59 -12.08 -38.96
CA LEU A 22 -16.40 -12.76 -39.49
C LEU A 22 -16.30 -12.64 -41.02
N ASP A 23 -17.40 -12.84 -41.73
CA ASP A 23 -17.44 -12.71 -43.17
C ASP A 23 -17.20 -11.24 -43.59
N ARG A 24 -17.68 -10.25 -42.84
CA ARG A 24 -17.37 -8.83 -43.08
C ARG A 24 -15.89 -8.53 -42.90
N VAL A 25 -15.29 -9.01 -41.81
CA VAL A 25 -13.86 -8.82 -41.53
C VAL A 25 -13.00 -9.48 -42.61
N ARG A 26 -13.40 -10.65 -43.12
CA ARG A 26 -12.74 -11.34 -44.24
C ARG A 26 -12.80 -10.52 -45.51
N ASN A 27 -13.97 -10.00 -45.86
CA ASN A 27 -14.15 -9.18 -47.08
C ASN A 27 -13.34 -7.87 -47.00
N VAL A 28 -13.31 -7.21 -45.82
CA VAL A 28 -12.48 -6.01 -45.60
C VAL A 28 -10.98 -6.35 -45.68
N ALA A 29 -10.54 -7.50 -45.18
CA ALA A 29 -9.14 -7.93 -45.30
C ALA A 29 -8.76 -8.27 -46.77
N GLU A 30 -9.70 -8.89 -47.56
CA GLU A 30 -9.50 -9.16 -48.99
C GLU A 30 -9.48 -7.88 -49.84
N ASP A 31 -10.30 -6.89 -49.50
CA ASP A 31 -10.32 -5.58 -50.12
C ASP A 31 -9.06 -4.77 -49.82
N ALA A 32 -8.61 -4.76 -48.56
CA ALA A 32 -7.33 -4.14 -48.16
C ALA A 32 -6.13 -4.79 -48.88
N LEU A 33 -6.16 -6.11 -49.11
CA LEU A 33 -5.16 -6.84 -49.87
C LEU A 33 -5.19 -6.46 -51.37
N ARG A 34 -6.37 -6.13 -51.91
CA ARG A 34 -6.52 -5.65 -53.30
C ARG A 34 -6.02 -4.22 -53.46
N GLU A 35 -6.24 -3.35 -52.49
CA GLU A 35 -5.76 -1.96 -52.51
C GLU A 35 -4.25 -1.85 -52.33
N ALA A 36 -3.61 -2.79 -51.62
CA ALA A 36 -2.15 -2.85 -51.48
C ALA A 36 -1.41 -3.30 -52.72
N LYS A 37 -1.80 -2.84 -53.93
CA LYS A 37 -1.22 -3.20 -55.23
C LYS A 37 0.26 -2.84 -55.42
N GLY A 38 0.90 -2.16 -54.47
CA GLY A 38 2.31 -1.73 -54.56
C GLY A 38 3.26 -2.41 -53.54
N ALA A 39 2.78 -3.28 -52.66
CA ALA A 39 3.63 -3.93 -51.67
C ALA A 39 4.33 -5.19 -52.22
N SER A 40 5.58 -5.45 -51.76
CA SER A 40 6.35 -6.61 -52.19
C SER A 40 5.63 -7.93 -51.85
N GLY A 41 5.87 -8.98 -52.66
CA GLY A 41 5.20 -10.28 -52.54
C GLY A 41 5.31 -10.91 -51.15
N GLU A 42 6.41 -10.67 -50.43
CA GLU A 42 6.66 -11.19 -49.07
C GLU A 42 5.74 -10.55 -48.04
N VAL A 43 5.45 -9.26 -48.13
CA VAL A 43 4.54 -8.57 -47.19
C VAL A 43 3.10 -9.04 -47.41
N LYS A 44 2.69 -9.32 -48.65
CA LYS A 44 1.35 -9.88 -48.91
C LYS A 44 1.17 -11.27 -48.40
N SER A 45 2.20 -12.13 -48.46
CA SER A 45 2.14 -13.50 -47.94
C SER A 45 2.13 -13.53 -46.43
N SER A 46 2.85 -12.64 -45.76
CA SER A 46 2.87 -12.56 -44.25
C SER A 46 1.55 -12.00 -43.72
N ILE A 47 0.96 -11.01 -44.32
CA ILE A 47 -0.36 -10.48 -43.92
C ILE A 47 -1.45 -11.51 -44.13
N LYS A 48 -1.41 -12.26 -45.25
CA LYS A 48 -2.38 -13.34 -45.49
C LYS A 48 -2.24 -14.48 -44.51
N ALA A 49 -1.01 -14.91 -44.18
CA ALA A 49 -0.75 -15.95 -43.23
C ALA A 49 -1.22 -15.54 -41.82
N ALA A 50 -0.96 -14.32 -41.37
CA ALA A 50 -1.42 -13.80 -40.07
C ALA A 50 -2.96 -13.69 -40.00
N ALA A 51 -3.61 -13.28 -41.10
CA ALA A 51 -5.08 -13.23 -41.13
C ALA A 51 -5.72 -14.63 -41.11
N ASP A 52 -5.15 -15.59 -41.87
CA ASP A 52 -5.62 -16.98 -41.88
C ASP A 52 -5.41 -17.67 -40.52
N GLU A 53 -4.30 -17.39 -39.83
CA GLU A 53 -4.03 -17.89 -38.47
C GLU A 53 -5.01 -17.31 -37.44
N ALA A 54 -5.28 -16.01 -37.48
CA ALA A 54 -6.26 -15.36 -36.63
C ALA A 54 -7.69 -15.86 -36.83
N LEU A 55 -8.07 -16.12 -38.09
CA LEU A 55 -9.36 -16.70 -38.46
C LEU A 55 -9.49 -18.15 -37.99
N ALA A 56 -8.44 -18.94 -38.09
CA ALA A 56 -8.41 -20.33 -37.60
C ALA A 56 -8.53 -20.38 -36.07
N ALA A 57 -7.82 -19.49 -35.35
CA ALA A 57 -7.89 -19.40 -33.90
C ALA A 57 -9.29 -18.97 -33.40
N MET A 58 -9.94 -18.02 -34.10
CA MET A 58 -11.32 -17.63 -33.77
C MET A 58 -12.33 -18.72 -34.10
N GLY A 59 -12.16 -19.43 -35.21
CA GLY A 59 -13.00 -20.57 -35.60
C GLY A 59 -12.93 -21.71 -34.57
N ALA A 60 -11.75 -22.04 -34.07
CA ALA A 60 -11.56 -23.04 -33.03
C ALA A 60 -12.25 -22.63 -31.70
N ARG A 61 -12.19 -21.36 -31.36
CA ARG A 61 -12.83 -20.81 -30.13
C ARG A 61 -14.35 -20.81 -30.22
N VAL A 62 -14.92 -20.53 -31.41
CA VAL A 62 -16.36 -20.63 -31.65
C VAL A 62 -16.82 -22.07 -31.58
N ALA A 63 -16.09 -23.02 -32.18
CA ALA A 63 -16.41 -24.44 -32.10
C ALA A 63 -16.34 -24.99 -30.66
N GLU A 64 -15.39 -24.52 -29.85
CA GLU A 64 -15.31 -24.87 -28.43
C GLU A 64 -16.51 -24.32 -27.62
N LEU A 65 -16.94 -23.09 -27.91
CA LEU A 65 -18.11 -22.48 -27.26
C LEU A 65 -19.41 -23.18 -27.70
N GLU A 66 -19.55 -23.55 -28.98
CA GLU A 66 -20.69 -24.34 -29.48
C GLU A 66 -20.74 -25.73 -28.83
N GLN A 67 -19.57 -26.36 -28.67
CA GLN A 67 -19.49 -27.69 -28.01
C GLN A 67 -19.81 -27.60 -26.51
N LYS A 68 -19.38 -26.52 -25.83
CA LYS A 68 -19.76 -26.26 -24.43
C LYS A 68 -21.26 -25.96 -24.28
N ALA A 69 -21.85 -25.20 -25.20
CA ALA A 69 -23.28 -24.93 -25.24
C ALA A 69 -24.11 -26.19 -25.51
N ALA A 70 -23.67 -27.04 -26.46
CA ALA A 70 -24.32 -28.31 -26.76
C ALA A 70 -24.24 -29.34 -25.62
N ARG A 71 -23.13 -29.33 -24.84
CA ARG A 71 -23.00 -30.15 -23.63
C ARG A 71 -23.90 -29.66 -22.48
N ARG A 72 -24.14 -28.35 -22.37
CA ARG A 72 -25.07 -27.77 -21.40
C ARG A 72 -26.53 -28.10 -21.73
N GLY A 73 -26.90 -28.07 -23.01
CA GLY A 73 -28.28 -28.37 -23.43
C GLY A 73 -28.69 -29.84 -23.29
N LYS A 74 -27.76 -30.78 -23.09
CA LYS A 74 -28.09 -32.19 -22.87
C LYS A 74 -28.15 -32.62 -21.40
N ALA A 75 -27.82 -31.73 -20.48
CA ALA A 75 -27.80 -32.05 -19.04
C ALA A 75 -29.08 -31.65 -18.31
N ASP A 76 -30.02 -30.90 -18.96
CA ASP A 76 -31.15 -30.25 -18.26
C ASP A 76 -32.57 -30.77 -18.66
N ASP A 77 -32.69 -31.80 -19.50
CA ASP A 77 -34.01 -32.41 -19.79
C ASP A 77 -34.39 -33.57 -18.85
N ALA A 78 -33.72 -33.70 -17.70
CA ALA A 78 -34.27 -34.49 -16.61
C ALA A 78 -35.34 -33.65 -15.89
N GLU A 79 -36.61 -33.95 -16.12
CA GLU A 79 -37.76 -33.42 -15.39
C GLU A 79 -37.43 -33.31 -13.90
N ILE A 80 -37.21 -32.08 -13.40
CA ILE A 80 -36.87 -31.84 -11.99
C ILE A 80 -38.12 -32.08 -11.17
N LYS A 81 -38.39 -33.34 -10.83
CA LYS A 81 -39.47 -33.70 -9.93
C LYS A 81 -39.29 -33.03 -8.59
N SER A 82 -40.31 -32.38 -8.08
CA SER A 82 -40.27 -31.80 -6.73
C SER A 82 -39.99 -32.87 -5.68
N VAL A 83 -39.40 -32.47 -4.54
CA VAL A 83 -39.13 -33.40 -3.42
C VAL A 83 -40.37 -34.18 -3.01
N GLY A 84 -41.56 -33.53 -3.03
CA GLY A 84 -42.80 -34.18 -2.78
C GLY A 84 -43.20 -35.19 -3.84
N GLN A 85 -42.97 -34.92 -5.13
CA GLN A 85 -43.21 -35.87 -6.22
C GLN A 85 -42.30 -37.08 -6.14
N ARG A 86 -41.02 -36.90 -5.80
CA ARG A 86 -40.06 -38.02 -5.58
C ARG A 86 -40.48 -38.89 -4.40
N PHE A 87 -40.99 -38.28 -3.33
CA PHE A 87 -41.51 -38.99 -2.17
C PHE A 87 -42.74 -39.84 -2.51
N VAL A 88 -43.70 -39.31 -3.28
CA VAL A 88 -44.88 -40.01 -3.72
C VAL A 88 -44.58 -41.12 -4.76
N ASP A 89 -43.57 -40.89 -5.62
CA ASP A 89 -43.16 -41.86 -6.66
C ASP A 89 -42.28 -43.00 -6.12
N ASP A 90 -41.75 -42.87 -4.90
CA ASP A 90 -40.91 -43.87 -4.28
C ASP A 90 -41.67 -45.18 -4.03
N ASP A 91 -41.08 -46.30 -4.49
CA ASP A 91 -41.70 -47.61 -4.39
C ASP A 91 -41.88 -48.07 -2.94
N GLY A 92 -41.03 -47.61 -2.02
CA GLY A 92 -41.18 -47.85 -0.59
C GLY A 92 -42.42 -47.14 -0.03
N TYR A 93 -42.71 -45.88 -0.46
CA TYR A 93 -43.94 -45.15 -0.05
C TYR A 93 -45.20 -45.76 -0.65
N LYS A 94 -45.17 -46.21 -1.92
CA LYS A 94 -46.28 -46.88 -2.57
C LYS A 94 -46.62 -48.22 -1.91
N ALA A 95 -45.62 -48.95 -1.45
CA ALA A 95 -45.81 -50.21 -0.71
C ALA A 95 -46.48 -50.00 0.67
N ILE A 96 -46.33 -48.81 1.25
CA ILE A 96 -46.92 -48.47 2.55
C ILE A 96 -48.35 -47.95 2.43
N GLY A 97 -48.72 -47.34 1.28
CA GLY A 97 -50.02 -46.66 1.05
C GLY A 97 -51.25 -47.55 1.14
N GLY A 98 -51.12 -48.86 1.29
CA GLY A 98 -52.22 -49.81 1.50
C GLY A 98 -52.39 -50.28 2.95
N ASN A 99 -51.57 -49.90 3.89
CA ASN A 99 -51.54 -50.44 5.26
C ASN A 99 -51.78 -49.35 6.32
N ALA A 100 -53.07 -49.24 6.77
CA ALA A 100 -53.51 -48.25 7.76
C ALA A 100 -52.85 -48.41 9.17
N SER A 101 -52.10 -49.46 9.40
CA SER A 101 -51.45 -49.74 10.71
C SER A 101 -49.92 -49.59 10.74
N TRP A 102 -49.34 -49.04 9.67
CA TRP A 102 -47.86 -48.91 9.61
C TRP A 102 -47.37 -47.86 10.60
N ARG A 103 -46.38 -48.22 11.42
CA ARG A 103 -45.69 -47.35 12.35
C ARG A 103 -44.20 -47.47 12.08
N GLY A 104 -43.64 -46.47 11.40
CA GLY A 104 -42.19 -46.44 11.08
C GLY A 104 -41.76 -45.13 10.45
N ARG A 105 -40.50 -44.97 10.19
CA ARG A 105 -39.92 -43.87 9.41
C ARG A 105 -39.57 -44.35 8.02
N HIS A 106 -40.08 -43.70 7.00
CA HIS A 106 -39.64 -43.88 5.62
C HIS A 106 -38.78 -42.68 5.21
N ALA A 107 -37.55 -42.92 4.77
CA ALA A 107 -36.60 -41.87 4.37
C ALA A 107 -36.29 -42.05 2.89
N VAL A 108 -36.58 -41.03 2.10
CA VAL A 108 -36.18 -40.95 0.68
C VAL A 108 -34.96 -40.08 0.58
N GLU A 109 -33.85 -40.65 0.10
CA GLU A 109 -32.62 -39.90 -0.16
C GLU A 109 -32.80 -39.01 -1.39
N VAL A 110 -32.80 -37.70 -1.17
CA VAL A 110 -32.79 -36.72 -2.25
C VAL A 110 -31.37 -36.34 -2.59
N LYS A 111 -30.78 -37.09 -3.55
CA LYS A 111 -29.35 -36.94 -3.93
C LYS A 111 -28.99 -35.66 -4.69
N ASN A 112 -29.93 -34.76 -5.01
CA ASN A 112 -29.70 -33.66 -5.94
C ASN A 112 -30.08 -32.26 -5.42
N ILE A 113 -30.05 -32.03 -4.11
CA ILE A 113 -30.11 -30.66 -3.60
C ILE A 113 -28.65 -30.16 -3.45
N THR A 114 -28.13 -29.60 -4.52
CA THR A 114 -26.84 -28.90 -4.50
C THR A 114 -27.06 -27.42 -4.20
N SER A 115 -26.06 -26.71 -3.73
CA SER A 115 -26.12 -25.24 -3.53
C SER A 115 -26.53 -24.47 -4.80
N ALA A 116 -26.30 -25.04 -5.99
CA ALA A 116 -26.72 -24.49 -7.27
C ALA A 116 -28.23 -24.63 -7.52
N THR A 117 -28.88 -25.72 -7.05
CA THR A 117 -30.33 -25.95 -7.15
C THR A 117 -31.11 -25.33 -6.00
N ALA A 118 -30.44 -25.01 -4.90
CA ALA A 118 -30.98 -24.25 -3.76
C ALA A 118 -30.65 -22.74 -3.86
N ALA A 119 -30.45 -22.23 -5.08
CA ALA A 119 -30.23 -20.81 -5.32
C ALA A 119 -31.35 -19.96 -4.70
N GLY A 120 -31.01 -19.13 -3.73
CA GLY A 120 -31.95 -18.31 -2.97
C GLY A 120 -32.34 -18.85 -1.58
N VAL A 121 -32.10 -20.14 -1.28
CA VAL A 121 -32.34 -20.73 0.06
C VAL A 121 -31.03 -20.72 0.88
N VAL A 122 -29.88 -20.94 0.23
CA VAL A 122 -28.58 -20.83 0.85
C VAL A 122 -28.10 -19.38 0.74
N ARG A 123 -28.30 -18.60 1.80
CA ARG A 123 -27.73 -17.26 1.89
C ARG A 123 -26.24 -17.38 2.21
N ALA A 124 -25.41 -16.65 1.45
CA ALA A 124 -24.02 -16.48 1.83
C ALA A 124 -23.97 -15.74 3.17
N ASP A 125 -23.28 -16.32 4.14
CA ASP A 125 -23.00 -15.64 5.40
C ASP A 125 -21.98 -14.52 5.09
N ARG A 126 -22.42 -13.27 5.23
CA ARG A 126 -21.62 -12.10 4.99
C ARG A 126 -21.06 -11.65 6.33
N SER A 127 -19.75 -11.73 6.52
CA SER A 127 -19.09 -11.11 7.68
C SER A 127 -19.51 -9.63 7.76
N PRO A 128 -20.04 -9.17 8.90
CA PRO A 128 -20.37 -7.77 9.09
C PRO A 128 -19.14 -6.88 9.22
N GLU A 129 -17.97 -7.47 9.38
CA GLU A 129 -16.70 -6.77 9.63
C GLU A 129 -15.98 -6.46 8.31
N PHE A 130 -15.58 -5.19 8.13
CA PHE A 130 -14.75 -4.78 7.01
C PHE A 130 -13.31 -5.25 7.21
N VAL A 131 -12.83 -6.12 6.32
CA VAL A 131 -11.41 -6.49 6.28
C VAL A 131 -10.64 -5.31 5.70
N THR A 132 -9.95 -4.57 6.58
CA THR A 132 -9.13 -3.42 6.18
C THR A 132 -7.75 -3.86 5.72
N LEU A 133 -7.13 -3.06 4.83
CA LEU A 133 -5.72 -3.23 4.49
C LEU A 133 -4.85 -3.01 5.74
N PRO A 134 -3.74 -3.75 5.89
CA PRO A 134 -2.84 -3.57 7.02
C PRO A 134 -2.27 -2.14 7.04
N ASN A 135 -2.17 -1.58 8.23
CA ASN A 135 -1.59 -0.26 8.45
C ASN A 135 -0.11 -0.42 8.84
N ARG A 136 0.75 0.42 8.24
CA ARG A 136 2.15 0.54 8.66
C ARG A 136 2.21 1.22 10.02
N ARG A 137 3.07 0.74 10.91
CA ARG A 137 3.36 1.45 12.16
C ARG A 137 4.19 2.70 11.85
N MET A 138 3.75 3.83 12.33
CA MET A 138 4.48 5.11 12.24
C MET A 138 5.41 5.21 13.45
N THR A 139 6.67 5.55 13.22
CA THR A 139 7.71 5.45 14.25
C THR A 139 8.63 6.66 14.33
N ILE A 140 8.69 7.49 13.27
CA ILE A 140 9.60 8.65 13.22
C ILE A 140 9.20 9.72 14.24
N ARG A 141 7.89 9.99 14.37
CA ARG A 141 7.38 10.95 15.35
C ARG A 141 7.78 10.60 16.78
N ASP A 142 7.76 9.31 17.13
CA ASP A 142 8.10 8.82 18.47
C ASP A 142 9.58 9.03 18.84
N LEU A 143 10.46 9.19 17.84
CA LEU A 143 11.88 9.47 18.05
C LEU A 143 12.14 10.94 18.40
N LEU A 144 11.26 11.85 17.98
CA LEU A 144 11.43 13.29 18.09
C LEU A 144 10.82 13.83 19.37
N THR A 145 11.25 14.99 19.80
CA THR A 145 10.65 15.67 20.95
C THR A 145 9.39 16.38 20.50
N PRO A 146 8.22 16.15 21.11
CA PRO A 146 7.00 16.89 20.80
C PRO A 146 7.04 18.30 21.38
N GLY A 147 6.37 19.22 20.71
CA GLY A 147 6.14 20.60 21.11
C GLY A 147 4.86 21.13 20.52
N THR A 148 4.39 22.26 20.99
CA THR A 148 3.19 22.93 20.47
C THR A 148 3.50 24.38 20.13
N THR A 149 2.80 24.93 19.14
CA THR A 149 2.92 26.35 18.77
C THR A 149 1.56 26.94 18.42
N SER A 150 1.34 28.20 18.75
CA SER A 150 0.17 28.95 18.28
C SER A 150 0.49 29.82 17.07
N SER A 151 1.78 29.96 16.71
CA SER A 151 2.25 30.81 15.62
C SER A 151 2.29 30.05 14.28
N ASN A 152 2.33 30.79 13.17
CA ASN A 152 2.50 30.22 11.83
C ASN A 152 3.97 29.92 11.48
N ALA A 153 4.91 30.33 12.32
CA ALA A 153 6.33 30.06 12.20
C ALA A 153 6.93 29.88 13.59
N VAL A 154 7.95 29.04 13.67
CA VAL A 154 8.78 28.85 14.85
C VAL A 154 10.15 29.42 14.56
N GLU A 155 10.59 30.38 15.38
CA GLU A 155 11.91 30.99 15.27
C GLU A 155 12.78 30.56 16.43
N PHE A 156 14.01 30.20 16.12
CA PHE A 156 15.00 29.89 17.13
C PHE A 156 16.37 30.40 16.72
N VAL A 157 17.13 30.79 17.72
CA VAL A 157 18.52 31.23 17.55
C VAL A 157 19.44 30.06 17.80
N ARG A 158 20.27 29.75 16.83
CA ARG A 158 21.32 28.74 16.96
C ARG A 158 22.70 29.40 16.99
N GLU A 159 23.58 28.86 17.79
CA GLU A 159 24.98 29.19 17.72
C GLU A 159 25.55 28.68 16.39
N ALA A 160 26.08 29.58 15.57
CA ALA A 160 26.63 29.26 14.26
C ALA A 160 28.10 28.84 14.37
N THR A 161 28.89 29.65 15.05
CA THR A 161 30.32 29.36 15.28
C THR A 161 30.73 29.77 16.70
N PHE A 162 31.58 28.97 17.30
CA PHE A 162 32.23 29.30 18.55
C PHE A 162 33.74 29.07 18.39
N THR A 163 34.52 30.14 18.54
CA THR A 163 35.95 30.07 18.54
C THR A 163 36.44 30.17 19.98
N ASN A 164 36.87 29.06 20.53
CA ASN A 164 37.41 29.03 21.86
C ASN A 164 38.92 29.41 21.82
N ALA A 165 39.26 30.56 22.36
CA ALA A 165 40.64 31.05 22.49
C ALA A 165 41.16 30.92 23.94
N ALA A 166 40.49 30.17 24.80
CA ALA A 166 40.93 30.00 26.18
C ALA A 166 42.30 29.34 26.22
N ALA A 167 43.26 30.02 26.87
CA ALA A 167 44.63 29.55 27.03
C ALA A 167 45.16 29.96 28.41
N PRO A 168 46.14 29.22 28.95
CA PRO A 168 46.87 29.66 30.12
C PRO A 168 47.60 30.99 29.85
N VAL A 169 47.48 31.94 30.75
CA VAL A 169 48.04 33.28 30.61
C VAL A 169 49.00 33.54 31.76
N ALA A 170 50.16 34.11 31.45
CA ALA A 170 51.15 34.52 32.46
C ALA A 170 50.56 35.64 33.31
N GLU A 171 51.11 35.85 34.51
CA GLU A 171 50.75 36.94 35.37
C GLU A 171 50.94 38.30 34.65
N ALA A 172 49.91 39.15 34.68
CA ALA A 172 49.83 40.42 33.95
C ALA A 172 49.75 40.31 32.41
N GLY A 173 49.68 39.07 31.81
CA GLY A 173 49.52 38.88 30.36
C GLY A 173 48.10 39.22 29.86
N ALA A 174 48.00 39.64 28.60
CA ALA A 174 46.72 39.91 27.93
C ALA A 174 45.97 38.59 27.76
N LYS A 175 44.68 38.54 28.12
CA LYS A 175 43.79 37.36 27.97
C LYS A 175 43.31 37.26 26.54
N PRO A 176 43.35 36.07 25.92
CA PRO A 176 42.84 35.87 24.57
C PRO A 176 41.32 36.07 24.51
N GLN A 177 40.83 36.59 23.42
CA GLN A 177 39.38 36.83 23.19
C GLN A 177 38.77 35.66 22.41
N SER A 178 37.75 35.05 22.96
CA SER A 178 36.86 34.09 22.26
C SER A 178 35.78 34.84 21.48
N ALA A 179 35.35 34.24 20.37
CA ALA A 179 34.28 34.77 19.54
C ALA A 179 33.15 33.77 19.39
N MET A 180 31.92 34.27 19.42
CA MET A 180 30.70 33.48 19.18
C MET A 180 29.80 34.24 18.22
N THR A 181 29.25 33.52 17.23
CA THR A 181 28.24 34.06 16.32
C THR A 181 26.95 33.25 16.42
N THR A 182 25.84 33.92 16.27
CA THR A 182 24.50 33.30 16.31
C THR A 182 23.79 33.51 14.98
N ALA A 183 22.93 32.57 14.60
CA ALA A 183 22.07 32.66 13.42
C ALA A 183 20.61 32.44 13.81
N LEU A 184 19.75 33.35 13.40
CA LEU A 184 18.29 33.14 13.51
C LEU A 184 17.82 32.22 12.40
N THR A 185 17.07 31.17 12.78
CA THR A 185 16.47 30.25 11.84
C THR A 185 14.97 30.26 12.04
N THR A 186 14.21 30.40 10.94
CA THR A 186 12.75 30.39 10.93
C THR A 186 12.26 29.15 10.23
N VAL A 187 11.34 28.44 10.85
CA VAL A 187 10.67 27.26 10.29
C VAL A 187 9.18 27.54 10.22
N ASN A 188 8.60 27.43 9.04
CA ASN A 188 7.19 27.66 8.81
C ASN A 188 6.35 26.42 9.12
N VAL A 189 5.20 26.65 9.75
CA VAL A 189 4.17 25.62 9.91
C VAL A 189 3.56 25.30 8.56
N ARG A 190 3.42 24.00 8.27
CA ARG A 190 2.83 23.51 7.02
C ARG A 190 1.56 22.74 7.34
N THR A 191 0.61 22.80 6.41
CA THR A 191 -0.65 22.04 6.50
C THR A 191 -0.54 20.79 5.64
N ILE A 192 -0.82 19.63 6.22
CA ILE A 192 -1.01 18.38 5.51
C ILE A 192 -2.49 18.09 5.53
N ALA A 193 -3.11 17.91 4.37
CA ALA A 193 -4.55 17.68 4.28
C ALA A 193 -4.89 16.77 3.11
N HIS A 194 -5.96 16.00 3.27
CA HIS A 194 -6.60 15.26 2.20
C HIS A 194 -8.09 15.07 2.50
N TRP A 195 -8.86 14.72 1.48
CA TRP A 195 -10.29 14.58 1.62
C TRP A 195 -10.85 13.44 0.77
N VAL A 196 -12.04 12.98 1.13
CA VAL A 196 -12.80 11.95 0.40
C VAL A 196 -14.27 12.39 0.30
N ARG A 197 -14.92 12.07 -0.81
CA ARG A 197 -16.37 12.24 -0.97
C ARG A 197 -17.08 10.90 -0.78
N ALA A 198 -18.20 10.94 -0.08
CA ALA A 198 -19.08 9.79 0.11
C ALA A 198 -20.54 10.21 -0.14
N SER A 199 -21.38 9.28 -0.57
CA SER A 199 -22.81 9.52 -0.65
C SER A 199 -23.42 9.52 0.75
N ARG A 200 -24.29 10.48 1.02
CA ARG A 200 -25.04 10.58 2.27
C ARG A 200 -25.88 9.32 2.55
N GLN A 201 -26.42 8.71 1.49
CA GLN A 201 -27.20 7.48 1.59
C GLN A 201 -26.33 6.31 2.08
N VAL A 202 -25.15 6.12 1.48
CA VAL A 202 -24.20 5.07 1.87
C VAL A 202 -23.75 5.23 3.32
N LEU A 203 -23.51 6.47 3.77
CA LEU A 203 -23.14 6.74 5.17
C LEU A 203 -24.29 6.46 6.16
N ALA A 204 -25.54 6.71 5.75
CA ALA A 204 -26.72 6.40 6.55
C ALA A 204 -26.99 4.89 6.63
N ASP A 205 -26.81 4.19 5.51
CA ASP A 205 -27.08 2.75 5.42
C ASP A 205 -25.98 1.89 6.05
N ALA A 206 -24.75 2.41 6.14
CA ALA A 206 -23.60 1.70 6.68
C ALA A 206 -22.78 2.56 7.66
N PRO A 207 -23.23 2.69 8.92
CA PRO A 207 -22.55 3.51 9.94
C PRO A 207 -21.07 3.13 10.16
N GLN A 208 -20.71 1.85 9.92
CA GLN A 208 -19.34 1.37 10.00
C GLN A 208 -18.40 2.04 8.98
N LEU A 209 -18.92 2.52 7.84
CA LEU A 209 -18.13 3.24 6.85
C LEU A 209 -17.64 4.59 7.38
N GLN A 210 -18.37 5.25 8.24
CA GLN A 210 -17.94 6.52 8.81
C GLN A 210 -16.69 6.33 9.67
N SER A 211 -16.67 5.33 10.54
CA SER A 211 -15.49 5.01 11.36
C SER A 211 -14.31 4.52 10.52
N LEU A 212 -14.57 3.79 9.43
CA LEU A 212 -13.55 3.38 8.48
C LEU A 212 -12.90 4.58 7.78
N PHE A 213 -13.70 5.55 7.33
CA PHE A 213 -13.16 6.78 6.71
C PHE A 213 -12.34 7.59 7.70
N ASP A 214 -12.83 7.80 8.93
CA ASP A 214 -12.06 8.51 9.97
C ASP A 214 -10.71 7.83 10.21
N GLY A 215 -10.71 6.53 10.44
CA GLY A 215 -9.49 5.76 10.66
C GLY A 215 -8.52 5.79 9.47
N ARG A 216 -9.03 5.70 8.23
CA ARG A 216 -8.21 5.73 7.02
C ARG A 216 -7.65 7.12 6.72
N LEU A 217 -8.43 8.16 6.96
CA LEU A 217 -7.97 9.53 6.77
C LEU A 217 -6.89 9.89 7.79
N ARG A 218 -7.07 9.56 9.07
CA ARG A 218 -6.03 9.75 10.09
C ARG A 218 -4.76 8.98 9.78
N PHE A 219 -4.88 7.74 9.32
CA PHE A 219 -3.73 6.95 8.87
C PHE A 219 -3.03 7.60 7.69
N GLY A 220 -3.78 8.12 6.70
CA GLY A 220 -3.24 8.82 5.54
C GLY A 220 -2.46 10.07 5.90
N LEU A 221 -2.95 10.87 6.87
CA LEU A 221 -2.23 12.02 7.41
C LEU A 221 -0.92 11.59 8.06
N ALA A 222 -0.97 10.66 9.01
CA ALA A 222 0.22 10.16 9.71
C ALA A 222 1.26 9.56 8.75
N PHE A 223 0.81 8.91 7.66
CA PHE A 223 1.69 8.42 6.61
C PHE A 223 2.40 9.57 5.87
N ALA A 224 1.67 10.60 5.49
CA ALA A 224 2.23 11.78 4.83
C ALA A 224 3.15 12.56 5.77
N GLU A 225 2.76 12.70 7.04
CA GLU A 225 3.58 13.30 8.10
C GLU A 225 4.93 12.59 8.21
N GLU A 226 4.95 11.25 8.37
CA GLU A 226 6.19 10.49 8.50
C GLU A 226 7.12 10.68 7.30
N MET A 227 6.58 10.69 6.08
CA MET A 227 7.34 10.95 4.86
C MET A 227 7.91 12.36 4.83
N GLN A 228 7.11 13.36 5.23
CA GLN A 228 7.54 14.77 5.26
C GLN A 228 8.57 15.04 6.36
N LEU A 229 8.39 14.48 7.55
CA LEU A 229 9.35 14.61 8.65
C LEU A 229 10.72 14.01 8.31
N LEU A 230 10.74 12.90 7.57
CA LEU A 230 11.97 12.22 7.23
C LEU A 230 12.61 12.77 5.95
N ALA A 231 11.88 12.85 4.85
CA ALA A 231 12.40 13.09 3.50
C ALA A 231 11.84 14.34 2.81
N GLY A 232 11.03 15.17 3.49
CA GLY A 232 10.53 16.41 2.91
C GLY A 232 11.66 17.32 2.45
N ASP A 233 11.55 17.88 1.25
CA ASP A 233 12.62 18.67 0.59
C ASP A 233 12.64 20.15 0.96
N GLY A 234 11.67 20.62 1.77
CA GLY A 234 11.55 22.02 2.17
C GLY A 234 11.13 22.98 1.06
N THR A 235 10.84 22.49 -0.15
CA THR A 235 10.41 23.34 -1.26
C THR A 235 8.91 23.59 -1.24
N GLY A 236 8.48 24.80 -1.62
CA GLY A 236 7.07 25.17 -1.68
C GLY A 236 6.34 24.98 -0.35
N GLN A 237 5.42 24.03 -0.28
CA GLN A 237 4.64 23.70 0.91
C GLN A 237 5.18 22.49 1.69
N ASN A 238 6.27 21.86 1.23
CA ASN A 238 6.86 20.72 1.90
C ASN A 238 7.59 21.14 3.19
N ILE A 239 7.57 20.25 4.16
CA ILE A 239 8.39 20.39 5.37
C ILE A 239 9.85 20.12 5.00
N ASN A 240 10.79 20.83 5.60
CA ASN A 240 12.20 20.51 5.46
C ASN A 240 12.54 19.37 6.43
N GLY A 241 12.61 18.15 5.91
CA GLY A 241 12.78 16.91 6.67
C GLY A 241 14.17 16.73 7.27
N LEU A 242 14.34 15.62 7.99
CA LEU A 242 15.62 15.28 8.63
C LEU A 242 16.72 14.96 7.61
N ILE A 243 16.41 14.19 6.57
CA ILE A 243 17.39 13.72 5.56
C ILE A 243 18.04 14.89 4.81
N PRO A 244 17.29 15.84 4.23
CA PRO A 244 17.91 16.96 3.51
C PRO A 244 18.79 17.85 4.38
N GLN A 245 18.52 17.90 5.69
CA GLN A 245 19.26 18.68 6.65
C GLN A 245 20.41 17.90 7.32
N ALA A 246 20.42 16.56 7.20
CA ALA A 246 21.44 15.72 7.82
C ALA A 246 22.83 15.96 7.17
N THR A 247 23.86 15.81 7.98
CA THR A 247 25.24 15.82 7.48
C THR A 247 25.51 14.56 6.67
N ALA A 248 26.12 14.71 5.51
CA ALA A 248 26.55 13.56 4.71
C ALA A 248 27.59 12.75 5.47
N TYR A 249 27.50 11.43 5.34
CA TYR A 249 28.50 10.53 5.91
C TYR A 249 29.88 10.78 5.30
N SER A 250 30.87 10.89 6.17
CA SER A 250 32.27 10.92 5.83
C SER A 250 33.03 10.06 6.85
N ALA A 251 33.65 8.98 6.40
CA ALA A 251 34.30 8.05 7.30
C ALA A 251 35.40 8.76 8.09
N PRO A 252 35.34 8.78 9.44
CA PRO A 252 36.39 9.43 10.27
C PRO A 252 37.77 8.81 10.08
N PHE A 253 37.83 7.54 9.70
CA PHE A 253 39.02 6.81 9.30
C PHE A 253 38.69 5.72 8.29
N ALA A 254 39.67 5.35 7.46
CA ALA A 254 39.49 4.29 6.47
C ALA A 254 39.57 2.91 7.12
N LEU A 255 38.55 2.06 6.89
CA LEU A 255 38.55 0.67 7.31
C LEU A 255 38.55 -0.21 6.06
N ALA A 256 39.58 -1.03 5.90
CA ALA A 256 39.67 -1.95 4.75
C ALA A 256 38.61 -3.04 4.87
N GLY A 257 37.85 -3.26 3.80
CA GLY A 257 36.77 -4.26 3.80
C GLY A 257 35.58 -3.88 4.68
N ALA A 258 35.30 -2.58 4.85
CA ALA A 258 34.19 -2.10 5.63
C ALA A 258 32.85 -2.70 5.15
N THR A 259 32.08 -3.20 6.09
CA THR A 259 30.74 -3.74 5.89
C THR A 259 29.67 -2.67 6.21
N ALA A 260 28.41 -2.92 5.87
CA ALA A 260 27.30 -2.04 6.26
C ALA A 260 27.23 -1.78 7.78
N ILE A 261 27.56 -2.78 8.58
CA ILE A 261 27.60 -2.66 10.05
C ILE A 261 28.70 -1.70 10.48
N ASP A 262 29.87 -1.75 9.83
CA ASP A 262 30.98 -0.84 10.08
C ASP A 262 30.64 0.58 9.65
N THR A 263 29.96 0.75 8.52
CA THR A 263 29.47 2.05 8.06
C THR A 263 28.53 2.69 9.08
N ILE A 264 27.59 1.94 9.65
CA ILE A 264 26.72 2.42 10.72
C ILE A 264 27.54 2.82 11.95
N ARG A 265 28.53 2.01 12.34
CA ARG A 265 29.40 2.32 13.49
C ARG A 265 30.21 3.59 13.27
N LEU A 266 30.74 3.78 12.07
CA LEU A 266 31.51 4.98 11.71
C LEU A 266 30.61 6.22 11.63
N ALA A 267 29.36 6.07 11.15
CA ALA A 267 28.38 7.16 11.17
C ALA A 267 28.01 7.58 12.60
N LEU A 268 27.83 6.62 13.51
CA LEU A 268 27.66 6.90 14.94
C LEU A 268 28.87 7.60 15.56
N LEU A 269 30.09 7.21 15.15
CA LEU A 269 31.29 7.88 15.57
C LEU A 269 31.35 9.32 15.06
N GLN A 270 31.00 9.56 13.80
CA GLN A 270 30.94 10.90 13.22
C GLN A 270 30.00 11.83 14.03
N ALA A 271 28.79 11.36 14.39
CA ALA A 271 27.88 12.10 15.25
C ALA A 271 28.45 12.34 16.65
N SER A 272 29.14 11.36 17.22
CA SER A 272 29.80 11.50 18.53
C SER A 272 30.97 12.49 18.51
N LEU A 273 31.74 12.54 17.42
CA LEU A 273 32.79 13.53 17.23
C LEU A 273 32.26 14.96 17.08
N ALA A 274 31.00 15.10 16.64
CA ALA A 274 30.27 16.36 16.66
C ALA A 274 29.64 16.69 18.03
N GLU A 275 29.97 15.93 19.08
CA GLU A 275 29.50 16.05 20.47
C GLU A 275 28.00 15.74 20.66
N PHE A 276 27.38 15.01 19.71
CA PHE A 276 25.99 14.58 19.79
C PHE A 276 25.91 13.06 20.00
N PRO A 277 25.59 12.57 21.23
CA PRO A 277 25.36 11.15 21.44
C PRO A 277 24.10 10.71 20.71
N SER A 278 24.26 9.80 19.74
CA SER A 278 23.15 9.25 18.98
C SER A 278 22.16 8.52 19.87
N THR A 279 20.85 8.67 19.61
CA THR A 279 19.75 8.06 20.38
C THR A 279 18.99 6.99 19.59
N GLY A 280 19.24 6.86 18.29
CA GLY A 280 18.57 5.87 17.45
C GLY A 280 19.19 5.75 16.06
N ILE A 281 18.76 4.72 15.37
CA ILE A 281 19.16 4.37 14.02
C ILE A 281 17.89 4.15 13.22
N VAL A 282 17.74 4.81 12.08
CA VAL A 282 16.59 4.66 11.18
C VAL A 282 17.07 4.04 9.88
N MET A 283 16.47 2.94 9.44
CA MET A 283 16.79 2.28 8.19
C MET A 283 15.60 1.56 7.57
N HIS A 284 15.74 1.12 6.33
CA HIS A 284 14.69 0.35 5.67
C HIS A 284 14.60 -1.08 6.23
N PRO A 285 13.39 -1.68 6.37
CA PRO A 285 13.24 -3.05 6.86
C PRO A 285 14.02 -4.09 6.06
N THR A 286 14.16 -3.89 4.75
CA THR A 286 14.97 -4.76 3.88
C THR A 286 16.44 -4.75 4.27
N ASP A 287 16.99 -3.57 4.60
CA ASP A 287 18.40 -3.44 4.97
C ASP A 287 18.65 -4.00 6.37
N TRP A 288 17.68 -3.80 7.28
CA TRP A 288 17.74 -4.44 8.57
C TRP A 288 17.75 -5.96 8.46
N ALA A 289 16.87 -6.54 7.64
CA ALA A 289 16.86 -7.97 7.39
C ALA A 289 18.17 -8.49 6.75
N ARG A 290 18.81 -7.71 5.86
CA ARG A 290 20.13 -8.03 5.30
C ARG A 290 21.19 -8.09 6.38
N ILE A 291 21.18 -7.14 7.31
CA ILE A 291 22.11 -7.09 8.44
C ILE A 291 21.90 -8.28 9.37
N GLU A 292 20.65 -8.60 9.74
CA GLU A 292 20.32 -9.74 10.59
C GLU A 292 20.70 -11.08 9.97
N THR A 293 20.57 -11.19 8.64
CA THR A 293 20.90 -12.43 7.91
C THR A 293 22.37 -12.58 7.57
N THR A 294 23.23 -11.64 7.98
CA THR A 294 24.67 -11.73 7.76
C THR A 294 25.26 -12.93 8.52
N LYS A 295 26.00 -13.78 7.79
CA LYS A 295 26.59 -15.01 8.31
C LYS A 295 28.10 -14.95 8.28
N ASP A 296 28.72 -15.67 9.20
CA ASP A 296 30.16 -15.91 9.19
C ASP A 296 30.57 -16.94 8.11
N SER A 297 31.86 -17.18 7.94
CA SER A 297 32.41 -18.16 7.00
C SER A 297 31.97 -19.60 7.27
N GLN A 298 31.38 -19.87 8.44
CA GLN A 298 30.86 -21.17 8.85
C GLN A 298 29.33 -21.27 8.75
N GLY A 299 28.66 -20.23 8.20
CA GLY A 299 27.23 -20.21 8.00
C GLY A 299 26.41 -19.85 9.24
N ARG A 300 27.03 -19.39 10.34
CA ARG A 300 26.35 -18.97 11.55
C ARG A 300 25.96 -17.49 11.46
N TYR A 301 24.79 -17.13 11.97
CA TYR A 301 24.37 -15.73 12.04
C TYR A 301 25.30 -14.96 13.00
N ILE A 302 25.76 -13.78 12.56
CA ILE A 302 26.62 -12.89 13.37
C ILE A 302 25.75 -12.08 14.34
N ILE A 303 24.62 -11.58 13.86
CA ILE A 303 23.66 -10.76 14.61
C ILE A 303 22.37 -11.54 14.73
N GLY A 304 21.95 -11.73 15.96
CA GLY A 304 20.67 -12.35 16.24
C GLY A 304 20.70 -13.88 16.36
N ASN A 305 19.96 -14.35 17.37
CA ASN A 305 19.60 -15.75 17.49
C ASN A 305 18.17 -15.90 16.94
N PRO A 306 17.92 -16.70 15.90
CA PRO A 306 16.58 -16.87 15.32
C PRO A 306 15.53 -17.36 16.32
N GLN A 307 15.96 -17.91 17.46
CA GLN A 307 15.08 -18.38 18.52
C GLN A 307 14.69 -17.31 19.55
N GLN A 308 15.36 -16.17 19.56
CA GLN A 308 15.11 -15.10 20.50
C GLN A 308 14.60 -13.86 19.77
N GLY A 309 13.30 -13.60 19.85
CA GLY A 309 12.71 -12.34 19.38
C GLY A 309 13.11 -11.20 20.32
N THR A 310 14.23 -10.54 20.05
CA THR A 310 14.67 -9.34 20.76
C THR A 310 14.24 -8.09 20.01
N GLN A 311 14.08 -6.97 20.74
CA GLN A 311 13.89 -5.68 20.07
C GLN A 311 15.10 -5.39 19.16
N PRO A 312 14.90 -4.84 17.95
CA PRO A 312 15.98 -4.52 17.05
C PRO A 312 16.90 -3.45 17.66
N THR A 313 18.09 -3.86 18.04
CA THR A 313 19.13 -2.98 18.59
C THR A 313 20.46 -3.22 17.90
N LEU A 314 21.21 -2.15 17.64
CA LEU A 314 22.54 -2.22 17.07
C LEU A 314 23.45 -1.25 17.81
N TRP A 315 24.60 -1.72 18.26
CA TRP A 315 25.55 -0.93 19.06
C TRP A 315 24.92 -0.32 20.34
N GLY A 316 23.90 -1.01 20.92
CA GLY A 316 23.19 -0.54 22.11
C GLY A 316 22.13 0.53 21.85
N LEU A 317 21.88 0.88 20.60
CA LEU A 317 20.86 1.85 20.18
C LEU A 317 19.65 1.14 19.54
N PRO A 318 18.43 1.66 19.74
CA PRO A 318 17.26 1.12 19.09
C PRO A 318 17.33 1.36 17.56
N VAL A 319 16.99 0.31 16.81
CA VAL A 319 16.84 0.38 15.35
C VAL A 319 15.36 0.54 15.02
N VAL A 320 15.04 1.59 14.29
CA VAL A 320 13.71 1.86 13.77
C VAL A 320 13.66 1.49 12.31
N ALA A 321 13.01 0.38 12.00
CA ALA A 321 12.82 -0.09 10.64
C ALA A 321 11.55 0.51 10.04
N THR A 322 11.68 1.44 9.10
CA THR A 322 10.56 2.09 8.41
C THR A 322 10.73 2.09 6.90
N GLN A 323 9.61 1.92 6.19
CA GLN A 323 9.58 2.04 4.72
C GLN A 323 9.62 3.51 4.23
N ALA A 324 9.65 4.47 5.15
CA ALA A 324 9.74 5.89 4.79
C ALA A 324 11.14 6.30 4.32
N ILE A 325 12.17 5.53 4.66
CA ILE A 325 13.54 5.74 4.18
C ILE A 325 13.81 4.89 2.93
N THR A 326 14.63 5.41 2.03
CA THR A 326 15.04 4.67 0.82
C THR A 326 15.89 3.45 1.21
N VAL A 327 15.73 2.36 0.47
CA VAL A 327 16.57 1.16 0.60
C VAL A 327 18.04 1.54 0.41
N ASP A 328 18.93 0.83 1.12
CA ASP A 328 20.37 1.05 1.11
C ASP A 328 20.85 2.35 1.79
N LYS A 329 19.97 2.96 2.57
CA LYS A 329 20.28 4.20 3.30
C LYS A 329 20.00 4.05 4.78
N VAL A 330 20.79 4.74 5.59
CA VAL A 330 20.63 4.81 7.04
C VAL A 330 20.75 6.26 7.52
N LEU A 331 19.88 6.62 8.46
CA LEU A 331 19.95 7.87 9.19
C LEU A 331 20.25 7.55 10.65
N VAL A 332 21.36 8.03 11.16
CA VAL A 332 21.74 7.93 12.58
C VAL A 332 21.77 9.31 13.19
N GLY A 333 21.45 9.42 14.47
CA GLY A 333 21.57 10.72 15.13
C GLY A 333 20.95 10.81 16.51
N ALA A 334 21.11 12.01 17.09
CA ALA A 334 20.54 12.38 18.38
C ALA A 334 19.14 12.99 18.18
N PHE A 335 18.13 12.17 17.86
CA PHE A 335 16.79 12.62 17.47
C PHE A 335 16.14 13.54 18.49
N ARG A 336 16.21 13.22 19.79
CA ARG A 336 15.58 14.01 20.85
C ARG A 336 16.25 15.36 21.11
N LEU A 337 17.56 15.44 20.89
CA LEU A 337 18.33 16.67 21.14
C LEU A 337 18.44 17.52 19.90
N GLY A 338 18.51 16.90 18.72
CA GLY A 338 18.80 17.57 17.45
C GLY A 338 17.59 18.15 16.77
N ALA A 339 16.37 17.62 17.02
CA ALA A 339 15.16 18.06 16.34
C ALA A 339 13.93 17.99 17.25
N GLN A 340 12.93 18.85 16.94
CA GLN A 340 11.66 18.93 17.63
C GLN A 340 10.53 19.15 16.65
N ILE A 341 9.41 18.45 16.86
CA ILE A 341 8.16 18.70 16.15
C ILE A 341 7.37 19.77 16.92
N PHE A 342 6.74 20.66 16.18
CA PHE A 342 5.81 21.64 16.73
C PHE A 342 4.45 21.47 16.08
N ASP A 343 3.49 20.97 16.86
CA ASP A 343 2.10 20.87 16.43
C ASP A 343 1.41 22.21 16.67
N ARG A 344 0.79 22.74 15.63
CA ARG A 344 -0.09 23.90 15.73
C ARG A 344 -1.55 23.47 15.82
N GLU A 345 -1.90 22.42 15.10
CA GLU A 345 -3.22 21.84 15.03
C GLU A 345 -3.10 20.33 14.89
N ASP A 346 -3.68 19.62 15.84
CA ASP A 346 -3.72 18.15 15.81
C ASP A 346 -4.55 17.66 14.63
N ALA A 347 -4.37 16.41 14.25
CA ALA A 347 -5.13 15.78 13.17
C ALA A 347 -6.64 15.81 13.43
N VAL A 348 -7.36 16.68 12.71
CA VAL A 348 -8.80 16.89 12.81
C VAL A 348 -9.48 16.34 11.57
N VAL A 349 -10.62 15.67 11.75
CA VAL A 349 -11.47 15.20 10.66
C VAL A 349 -12.76 16.02 10.68
N MET A 350 -13.02 16.74 9.59
CA MET A 350 -14.19 17.60 9.41
C MET A 350 -15.10 17.04 8.33
N VAL A 351 -16.40 17.21 8.51
CA VAL A 351 -17.44 16.72 7.60
C VAL A 351 -18.27 17.88 7.12
N SER A 352 -18.40 18.06 5.81
CA SER A 352 -19.21 19.12 5.20
C SER A 352 -20.09 18.59 4.08
N THR A 353 -21.30 19.14 4.00
CA THR A 353 -22.26 18.89 2.91
C THR A 353 -22.32 20.04 1.89
N GLU A 354 -21.57 21.12 2.14
CA GLU A 354 -21.69 22.39 1.40
C GLU A 354 -20.64 22.55 0.29
N ASP A 355 -19.73 21.56 0.13
CA ASP A 355 -18.66 21.64 -0.86
C ASP A 355 -19.22 21.49 -2.29
N GLN A 356 -18.95 22.49 -3.16
CA GLN A 356 -19.32 22.52 -4.57
C GLN A 356 -20.77 22.08 -4.86
N ASP A 357 -20.96 20.90 -5.47
CA ASP A 357 -22.23 20.31 -5.89
C ASP A 357 -22.76 19.22 -4.92
N ASN A 358 -22.15 19.11 -3.75
CA ASN A 358 -22.51 18.12 -2.74
C ASN A 358 -23.99 18.19 -2.35
N PHE A 359 -24.51 19.42 -2.20
CA PHE A 359 -25.92 19.62 -1.83
C PHE A 359 -26.88 19.05 -2.86
N THR A 360 -26.64 19.29 -4.15
CA THR A 360 -27.51 18.84 -5.24
C THR A 360 -27.37 17.35 -5.53
N LYS A 361 -26.22 16.75 -5.20
CA LYS A 361 -25.91 15.33 -5.46
C LYS A 361 -26.03 14.44 -4.22
N ASN A 362 -26.45 14.97 -3.07
CA ASN A 362 -26.50 14.27 -1.79
C ASN A 362 -25.12 13.65 -1.41
N LEU A 363 -24.04 14.41 -1.64
CA LEU A 363 -22.70 13.99 -1.27
C LEU A 363 -22.27 14.69 0.04
N VAL A 364 -21.29 14.06 0.68
CA VAL A 364 -20.62 14.56 1.89
C VAL A 364 -19.14 14.51 1.63
N THR A 365 -18.46 15.63 1.89
CA THR A 365 -16.99 15.71 1.86
C THR A 365 -16.47 15.54 3.27
N VAL A 366 -15.59 14.57 3.47
CA VAL A 366 -14.84 14.35 4.71
C VAL A 366 -13.42 14.79 4.48
N LEU A 367 -12.98 15.83 5.17
CA LEU A 367 -11.65 16.43 5.11
C LEU A 367 -10.90 16.06 6.37
N ALA A 368 -9.66 15.64 6.22
CA ALA A 368 -8.73 15.49 7.34
C ALA A 368 -7.54 16.41 7.11
N GLU A 369 -7.17 17.15 8.14
CA GLU A 369 -6.04 18.07 8.11
C GLU A 369 -5.30 18.12 9.45
N GLU A 370 -4.03 18.48 9.37
CA GLU A 370 -3.14 18.73 10.49
C GLU A 370 -2.17 19.83 10.13
N ARG A 371 -1.62 20.52 11.13
CA ARG A 371 -0.67 21.61 10.92
C ARG A 371 0.51 21.46 11.86
N LEU A 372 1.70 21.28 11.28
CA LEU A 372 2.91 21.06 12.04
C LEU A 372 4.14 21.69 11.40
N ALA A 373 5.21 21.76 12.18
CA ALA A 373 6.53 22.20 11.74
C ALA A 373 7.61 21.30 12.35
N LEU A 374 8.73 21.11 11.64
CA LEU A 374 9.90 20.40 12.12
C LEU A 374 11.06 21.37 12.28
N ALA A 375 11.50 21.61 13.51
CA ALA A 375 12.71 22.37 13.79
C ALA A 375 13.91 21.44 13.98
N VAL A 376 14.93 21.57 13.15
CA VAL A 376 16.21 20.89 13.31
C VAL A 376 17.20 21.90 13.87
N TYR A 377 17.48 21.76 15.16
CA TYR A 377 18.37 22.68 15.88
C TYR A 377 19.84 22.53 15.48
N ARG A 378 20.25 21.28 15.27
CA ARG A 378 21.63 20.91 14.99
C ARG A 378 21.71 19.89 13.87
N PRO A 379 21.94 20.30 12.63
CA PRO A 379 22.16 19.38 11.49
C PRO A 379 23.27 18.36 11.71
N ALA A 380 24.37 18.76 12.38
CA ALA A 380 25.50 17.89 12.70
C ALA A 380 25.14 16.74 13.66
N ALA A 381 24.00 16.81 14.35
CA ALA A 381 23.48 15.72 15.19
C ALA A 381 22.95 14.54 14.38
N PHE A 382 22.77 14.70 13.07
CA PHE A 382 22.25 13.69 12.16
C PHE A 382 23.26 13.37 11.08
N VAL A 383 23.47 12.10 10.81
CA VAL A 383 24.36 11.61 9.76
C VAL A 383 23.57 10.68 8.84
N TYR A 384 23.58 11.00 7.55
CA TYR A 384 22.93 10.19 6.53
C TYR A 384 23.99 9.45 5.72
N ALA A 385 23.92 8.12 5.70
CA ALA A 385 24.93 7.26 5.10
C ALA A 385 24.33 6.29 4.10
N ASP A 386 25.16 5.88 3.14
CA ASP A 386 24.93 4.79 2.21
C ASP A 386 25.51 3.50 2.80
N LEU A 387 24.73 2.42 2.77
CA LEU A 387 25.16 1.13 3.30
C LEU A 387 25.97 0.30 2.29
N GLY A 388 25.89 0.65 1.01
CA GLY A 388 26.64 -0.01 -0.06
C GLY A 388 26.14 -1.42 -0.41
N PHE A 389 24.87 -1.69 -0.19
CA PHE A 389 24.26 -2.98 -0.56
C PHE A 389 23.87 -3.05 -2.04
N VAL A 390 23.61 -1.90 -2.65
CA VAL A 390 23.20 -1.76 -4.05
C VAL A 390 24.27 -0.94 -4.76
N ALA A 391 24.92 -1.54 -5.75
CA ALA A 391 25.92 -0.88 -6.59
C ALA A 391 25.25 -0.11 -7.72
#